data_0c63e2c6371657ed68382c5effce6535
#
_entry.id   0c63e2c6371657ed68382c5effce6535
#
_cell.length_a   1.000
_cell.length_b   1.000
_cell.length_c   1.000
_cell.angle_alpha   90.00
_cell.angle_beta   90.00
_cell.angle_gamma   90.00
#
_symmetry.space_group_name_H-M   'P 1'
#
loop_
_entity.id
_entity.type
_entity.pdbx_description
1 polymer ?
#
loop_
_entity_poly.entity_id
_entity_poly.type
_entity_poly.pdbx_seq_one_letter_code
_entity_poly.pdbx_strand_id
1 'polypeptide(L)'
;MSFMKYSPTRLIFGAGQLNHLREQQFPGKKAILVISNGKSTKRNGYLSKCEEELHAAGVETVLFDKVEANPLKSTVMAGGEYARENKCDFVVALGGGSVMDASKAIAAMATNDGDLWNYMSGGTGKGQPLTKEPLPVVAITTTAGTGSEVDQWGVVTNEETNEKMGFGGYDSLYPVLAIVDPELMKSVPATFTAYQGFDALFHSTECYISAAANMMSDMYALTAIENVGTYLARAVKHGNDMEAREHVAFANTLSGTVMTISACTSEHSMEHAMSAYRQQLPHGAGLIMISKEYYQYFVAKHVCDDRFIHMAKALGMQDAKEPQDFITMLVKLQKACGVAELKMSDYGIQRNEFDKMAKNARETMGGLFMCDPCKLSHEDCVKIYEKSYR
;
A
#
# COMPACT_ATOMS: atom_id res chain seq x y z
N MET A 1 -22.83 13.39 10.78
CA MET A 1 -21.58 12.79 10.23
C MET A 1 -20.52 13.89 10.25
N SER A 2 -19.33 13.62 10.82
CA SER A 2 -18.21 14.58 10.82
C SER A 2 -16.95 13.84 10.37
N PHE A 3 -16.13 14.47 9.54
CA PHE A 3 -14.82 13.96 9.14
C PHE A 3 -13.87 15.13 8.90
N MET A 4 -12.57 14.87 8.94
CA MET A 4 -11.53 15.83 8.61
C MET A 4 -10.76 15.30 7.41
N LYS A 5 -10.44 16.18 6.46
CA LYS A 5 -9.55 15.88 5.33
C LYS A 5 -8.39 16.86 5.34
N TYR A 6 -7.19 16.31 5.39
CA TYR A 6 -5.95 17.03 5.16
C TYR A 6 -5.19 16.33 4.02
N SER A 7 -4.69 17.07 3.06
CA SER A 7 -4.02 16.53 1.87
C SER A 7 -3.00 17.57 1.37
N PRO A 8 -1.82 17.64 1.99
CA PRO A 8 -0.81 18.63 1.67
C PRO A 8 0.02 18.29 0.45
N THR A 9 -0.05 17.05 -0.04
CA THR A 9 0.75 16.56 -1.15
C THR A 9 0.42 17.28 -2.46
N ARG A 10 1.40 17.91 -3.10
CA ARG A 10 1.28 18.34 -4.49
C ARG A 10 1.36 17.11 -5.38
N LEU A 11 0.25 16.72 -5.98
CA LEU A 11 0.18 15.59 -6.90
C LEU A 11 0.33 16.05 -8.34
N ILE A 12 1.25 15.40 -9.08
CA ILE A 12 1.43 15.55 -10.54
C ILE A 12 1.18 14.17 -11.15
N PHE A 13 0.14 14.08 -11.97
CA PHE A 13 -0.32 12.84 -12.57
C PHE A 13 -0.28 12.92 -14.09
N GLY A 14 0.20 11.87 -14.74
CA GLY A 14 0.15 11.71 -16.21
C GLY A 14 1.40 11.08 -16.80
N ALA A 15 1.26 10.59 -18.02
CA ALA A 15 2.37 9.98 -18.76
C ALA A 15 3.49 11.01 -19.05
N GLY A 16 4.73 10.61 -18.84
CA GLY A 16 5.92 11.43 -19.10
C GLY A 16 6.23 12.47 -18.02
N GLN A 17 5.51 12.50 -16.90
CA GLN A 17 5.70 13.53 -15.87
C GLN A 17 7.05 13.47 -15.16
N LEU A 18 7.75 12.34 -15.16
CA LEU A 18 9.12 12.27 -14.66
C LEU A 18 10.06 13.21 -15.44
N ASN A 19 9.80 13.50 -16.72
CA ASN A 19 10.61 14.40 -17.53
C ASN A 19 10.48 15.88 -17.12
N HIS A 20 9.49 16.22 -16.30
CA HIS A 20 9.23 17.57 -15.79
C HIS A 20 9.60 17.72 -14.31
N LEU A 21 10.31 16.76 -13.74
CA LEU A 21 10.71 16.79 -12.33
C LEU A 21 11.60 17.99 -12.03
N ARG A 22 12.50 18.39 -12.96
CA ARG A 22 13.39 19.59 -12.82
C ARG A 22 12.64 20.91 -12.67
N GLU A 23 11.39 20.98 -13.11
CA GLU A 23 10.56 22.19 -13.07
C GLU A 23 9.90 22.36 -11.67
N GLN A 24 10.03 21.36 -10.80
CA GLN A 24 9.37 21.37 -9.50
C GLN A 24 10.21 22.09 -8.44
N GLN A 25 9.54 22.55 -7.40
CA GLN A 25 10.20 23.09 -6.22
C GLN A 25 10.53 21.97 -5.22
N PHE A 26 11.79 21.88 -4.85
CA PHE A 26 12.27 20.92 -3.87
C PHE A 26 12.44 21.54 -2.50
N PRO A 27 12.27 20.75 -1.41
CA PRO A 27 12.35 21.27 -0.05
C PRO A 27 13.80 21.47 0.46
N GLY A 28 14.81 21.14 -0.35
CA GLY A 28 16.23 21.22 0.01
C GLY A 28 17.15 21.16 -1.19
N LYS A 29 18.45 21.03 -0.92
CA LYS A 29 19.52 21.00 -1.93
C LYS A 29 20.21 19.66 -2.04
N LYS A 30 20.06 18.77 -1.05
CA LYS A 30 20.70 17.45 -1.03
C LYS A 30 19.70 16.38 -0.61
N ALA A 31 19.47 15.41 -1.47
CA ALA A 31 18.52 14.33 -1.25
C ALA A 31 19.22 12.98 -1.03
N ILE A 32 18.68 12.18 -0.11
CA ILE A 32 18.85 10.73 -0.17
C ILE A 32 17.86 10.19 -1.21
N LEU A 33 18.37 9.57 -2.28
CA LEU A 33 17.56 8.93 -3.32
C LEU A 33 17.40 7.45 -2.98
N VAL A 34 16.20 7.08 -2.54
CA VAL A 34 15.88 5.73 -2.06
C VAL A 34 15.25 4.92 -3.18
N ILE A 35 15.81 3.75 -3.46
CA ILE A 35 15.25 2.76 -4.41
C ILE A 35 15.28 1.36 -3.81
N SER A 36 14.58 0.42 -4.47
CA SER A 36 14.64 -1.00 -4.07
C SER A 36 16.00 -1.63 -4.41
N ASN A 37 16.35 -2.70 -3.69
CA ASN A 37 17.51 -3.55 -3.98
C ASN A 37 17.35 -4.37 -5.28
N GLY A 38 16.19 -4.27 -5.95
CA GLY A 38 15.93 -4.86 -7.25
C GLY A 38 16.67 -4.15 -8.39
N LYS A 39 16.60 -4.76 -9.58
CA LYS A 39 17.30 -4.27 -10.77
C LYS A 39 16.44 -3.40 -11.69
N SER A 40 15.12 -3.38 -11.52
CA SER A 40 14.17 -2.78 -12.46
C SER A 40 14.37 -1.27 -12.63
N THR A 41 14.44 -0.53 -11.54
CA THR A 41 14.62 0.93 -11.54
C THR A 41 15.89 1.36 -12.27
N LYS A 42 17.00 0.63 -12.07
CA LYS A 42 18.29 0.85 -12.76
C LYS A 42 18.20 0.44 -14.23
N ARG A 43 17.74 -0.80 -14.49
CA ARG A 43 17.72 -1.36 -15.85
C ARG A 43 16.79 -0.61 -16.80
N ASN A 44 15.68 -0.09 -16.29
CA ASN A 44 14.71 0.65 -17.11
C ASN A 44 15.08 2.14 -17.29
N GLY A 45 16.22 2.57 -16.75
CA GLY A 45 16.69 3.95 -16.87
C GLY A 45 15.99 4.96 -15.96
N TYR A 46 15.08 4.52 -15.08
CA TYR A 46 14.32 5.42 -14.21
C TYR A 46 15.22 6.13 -13.19
N LEU A 47 16.21 5.41 -12.64
CA LEU A 47 17.20 6.00 -11.73
C LEU A 47 17.98 7.11 -12.42
N SER A 48 18.62 6.81 -13.57
CA SER A 48 19.44 7.76 -14.29
C SER A 48 18.65 9.00 -14.72
N LYS A 49 17.40 8.80 -15.16
CA LYS A 49 16.51 9.90 -15.52
C LYS A 49 16.16 10.76 -14.31
N CYS A 50 15.83 10.16 -13.18
CA CYS A 50 15.52 10.89 -11.95
C CYS A 50 16.73 11.70 -11.45
N GLU A 51 17.92 11.11 -11.44
CA GLU A 51 19.17 11.80 -11.08
C GLU A 51 19.46 12.98 -12.03
N GLU A 52 19.31 12.79 -13.34
CA GLU A 52 19.47 13.86 -14.33
C GLU A 52 18.53 15.04 -14.05
N GLU A 53 17.25 14.77 -13.78
CA GLU A 53 16.24 15.79 -13.52
C GLU A 53 16.53 16.53 -12.18
N LEU A 54 16.88 15.80 -11.13
CA LEU A 54 17.24 16.39 -9.84
C LEU A 54 18.49 17.26 -9.92
N HIS A 55 19.55 16.77 -10.60
CA HIS A 55 20.77 17.54 -10.80
C HIS A 55 20.51 18.80 -11.63
N ALA A 56 19.68 18.73 -12.68
CA ALA A 56 19.28 19.88 -13.48
C ALA A 56 18.50 20.92 -12.66
N ALA A 57 17.78 20.48 -11.60
CA ALA A 57 17.14 21.37 -10.63
C ALA A 57 18.10 21.89 -9.54
N GLY A 58 19.39 21.54 -9.60
CA GLY A 58 20.40 21.93 -8.60
C GLY A 58 20.32 21.14 -7.28
N VAL A 59 19.80 19.91 -7.32
CA VAL A 59 19.72 18.98 -6.18
C VAL A 59 20.86 17.96 -6.28
N GLU A 60 21.69 17.89 -5.25
CA GLU A 60 22.69 16.83 -5.06
C GLU A 60 22.00 15.57 -4.56
N THR A 61 22.41 14.38 -5.01
CA THR A 61 21.84 13.11 -4.59
C THR A 61 22.89 12.16 -4.03
N VAL A 62 22.49 11.38 -3.00
CA VAL A 62 23.21 10.19 -2.53
C VAL A 62 22.28 9.00 -2.63
N LEU A 63 22.74 7.92 -3.25
CA LEU A 63 21.90 6.76 -3.55
C LEU A 63 21.84 5.78 -2.37
N PHE A 64 20.63 5.36 -1.99
CA PHE A 64 20.36 4.26 -1.08
C PHE A 64 19.50 3.20 -1.79
N ASP A 65 20.10 2.10 -2.21
CA ASP A 65 19.54 1.06 -3.07
C ASP A 65 19.34 -0.28 -2.37
N LYS A 66 18.90 -0.26 -1.10
CA LYS A 66 18.86 -1.45 -0.25
C LYS A 66 17.46 -1.90 0.16
N VAL A 67 16.39 -1.19 -0.22
CA VAL A 67 15.03 -1.50 0.24
C VAL A 67 14.52 -2.80 -0.37
N GLU A 68 14.12 -3.74 0.47
CA GLU A 68 13.49 -5.00 0.10
C GLU A 68 11.99 -4.84 -0.18
N ALA A 69 11.39 -5.82 -0.87
CA ALA A 69 9.96 -6.04 -0.80
C ALA A 69 9.59 -6.39 0.67
N ASN A 70 8.53 -5.81 1.23
CA ASN A 70 8.26 -5.82 2.67
C ASN A 70 9.45 -5.23 3.47
N PRO A 71 9.59 -3.90 3.53
CA PRO A 71 10.80 -3.26 4.02
C PRO A 71 11.08 -3.62 5.48
N LEU A 72 12.38 -3.86 5.78
CA LEU A 72 12.83 -4.29 7.09
C LEU A 72 13.20 -3.10 7.98
N LYS A 73 12.98 -3.27 9.29
CA LYS A 73 13.40 -2.30 10.32
C LYS A 73 14.91 -2.00 10.20
N SER A 74 15.73 -3.04 10.07
CA SER A 74 17.18 -2.88 9.94
C SER A 74 17.59 -2.03 8.73
N THR A 75 16.93 -2.21 7.59
CA THR A 75 17.18 -1.41 6.38
C THR A 75 16.74 0.04 6.55
N VAL A 76 15.58 0.28 7.18
CA VAL A 76 15.12 1.63 7.51
C VAL A 76 16.08 2.35 8.43
N MET A 77 16.55 1.69 9.50
CA MET A 77 17.52 2.26 10.43
C MET A 77 18.82 2.63 9.74
N ALA A 78 19.34 1.74 8.89
CA ALA A 78 20.56 2.02 8.09
C ALA A 78 20.35 3.19 7.11
N GLY A 79 19.16 3.31 6.50
CA GLY A 79 18.81 4.43 5.62
C GLY A 79 18.74 5.77 6.35
N GLY A 80 18.17 5.78 7.56
CA GLY A 80 18.10 6.98 8.41
C GLY A 80 19.50 7.47 8.83
N GLU A 81 20.38 6.54 9.24
CA GLU A 81 21.77 6.86 9.57
C GLU A 81 22.53 7.39 8.33
N TYR A 82 22.39 6.73 7.20
CA TYR A 82 23.02 7.14 5.93
C TYR A 82 22.59 8.55 5.51
N ALA A 83 21.28 8.89 5.66
CA ALA A 83 20.79 10.24 5.38
C ALA A 83 21.41 11.29 6.31
N ARG A 84 21.55 10.95 7.60
CA ARG A 84 22.13 11.83 8.63
C ARG A 84 23.61 12.09 8.38
N GLU A 85 24.40 11.03 8.13
CA GLU A 85 25.85 11.13 7.84
C GLU A 85 26.13 11.96 6.59
N ASN A 86 25.29 11.81 5.57
CA ASN A 86 25.41 12.58 4.32
C ASN A 86 24.78 13.96 4.39
N LYS A 87 24.18 14.34 5.54
CA LYS A 87 23.53 15.65 5.75
C LYS A 87 22.46 15.94 4.69
N CYS A 88 21.61 14.96 4.41
CA CYS A 88 20.52 15.12 3.47
C CYS A 88 19.43 16.04 4.04
N ASP A 89 18.85 16.90 3.19
CA ASP A 89 17.79 17.84 3.56
C ASP A 89 16.40 17.21 3.39
N PHE A 90 16.28 16.21 2.49
CA PHE A 90 15.03 15.54 2.18
C PHE A 90 15.27 14.15 1.56
N VAL A 91 14.18 13.41 1.41
CA VAL A 91 14.16 12.07 0.82
C VAL A 91 13.48 12.11 -0.53
N VAL A 92 14.05 11.45 -1.55
CA VAL A 92 13.39 11.15 -2.82
C VAL A 92 13.15 9.63 -2.87
N ALA A 93 11.90 9.22 -2.86
CA ALA A 93 11.47 7.83 -2.99
C ALA A 93 11.18 7.52 -4.45
N LEU A 94 12.02 6.74 -5.12
CA LEU A 94 11.82 6.30 -6.50
C LEU A 94 11.56 4.79 -6.54
N GLY A 95 10.31 4.38 -6.54
CA GLY A 95 9.98 2.96 -6.51
C GLY A 95 8.52 2.66 -6.26
N GLY A 96 8.22 1.43 -5.87
CA GLY A 96 6.88 1.01 -5.46
C GLY A 96 6.58 1.28 -3.99
N GLY A 97 5.45 0.76 -3.50
CA GLY A 97 4.98 0.94 -2.12
C GLY A 97 6.06 0.69 -1.06
N SER A 98 6.80 -0.41 -1.15
CA SER A 98 7.87 -0.71 -0.20
C SER A 98 8.94 0.40 -0.11
N VAL A 99 9.28 1.02 -1.25
CA VAL A 99 10.23 2.14 -1.28
C VAL A 99 9.60 3.40 -0.66
N MET A 100 8.33 3.69 -0.96
CA MET A 100 7.59 4.81 -0.36
C MET A 100 7.52 4.68 1.16
N ASP A 101 7.12 3.51 1.63
CA ASP A 101 6.95 3.17 3.04
C ASP A 101 8.26 3.28 3.80
N ALA A 102 9.32 2.62 3.28
CA ALA A 102 10.66 2.73 3.85
C ALA A 102 11.16 4.19 3.88
N SER A 103 10.89 4.98 2.83
CA SER A 103 11.33 6.36 2.73
C SER A 103 10.70 7.27 3.78
N LYS A 104 9.44 7.08 4.12
CA LYS A 104 8.78 7.81 5.22
C LYS A 104 9.42 7.47 6.57
N ALA A 105 9.69 6.18 6.80
CA ALA A 105 10.34 5.75 8.04
C ALA A 105 11.82 6.18 8.08
N ILE A 106 12.55 6.14 6.96
CA ILE A 106 13.91 6.69 6.82
C ILE A 106 13.92 8.19 7.13
N ALA A 107 12.94 8.94 6.59
CA ALA A 107 12.81 10.37 6.83
C ALA A 107 12.64 10.69 8.32
N ALA A 108 11.84 9.91 9.04
CA ALA A 108 11.67 10.03 10.48
C ALA A 108 12.96 9.66 11.25
N MET A 109 13.60 8.55 10.89
CA MET A 109 14.80 8.09 11.58
C MET A 109 16.07 8.91 11.23
N ALA A 110 16.04 9.68 10.16
CA ALA A 110 17.10 10.64 9.85
C ALA A 110 17.19 11.80 10.87
N THR A 111 16.09 12.13 11.52
CA THR A 111 16.00 13.27 12.45
C THR A 111 15.77 12.85 13.90
N ASN A 112 15.16 11.68 14.14
CA ASN A 112 14.82 11.20 15.46
C ASN A 112 15.81 10.13 15.94
N ASP A 113 16.02 10.06 17.26
CA ASP A 113 17.00 9.18 17.88
C ASP A 113 16.37 7.84 18.31
N GLY A 114 17.20 6.82 18.54
CA GLY A 114 16.76 5.51 19.02
C GLY A 114 16.36 4.54 17.93
N ASP A 115 15.47 3.62 18.26
CA ASP A 115 14.99 2.55 17.36
C ASP A 115 13.61 2.89 16.81
N LEU A 116 13.33 2.54 15.55
CA LEU A 116 12.03 2.78 14.91
C LEU A 116 10.88 2.20 15.72
N TRP A 117 11.07 1.04 16.36
CA TRP A 117 10.04 0.39 17.17
C TRP A 117 9.65 1.16 18.43
N ASN A 118 10.47 2.14 18.85
CA ASN A 118 10.03 3.09 19.90
C ASN A 118 8.83 3.93 19.47
N TYR A 119 8.69 4.20 18.17
CA TYR A 119 7.65 5.06 17.57
C TYR A 119 6.47 4.27 16.99
N MET A 120 6.57 2.94 16.90
CA MET A 120 5.48 2.08 16.43
C MET A 120 4.41 1.90 17.50
N SER A 121 3.13 1.92 17.08
CA SER A 121 1.98 1.68 17.97
C SER A 121 1.39 0.30 17.70
N GLY A 122 1.46 -0.59 18.68
CA GLY A 122 1.01 -1.99 18.56
C GLY A 122 2.16 -2.98 18.75
N GLY A 123 1.85 -4.26 18.85
CA GLY A 123 2.83 -5.32 19.06
C GLY A 123 3.82 -5.02 20.18
N THR A 124 5.11 -5.13 19.87
CA THR A 124 6.22 -4.77 20.80
C THR A 124 6.65 -3.31 20.69
N GLY A 125 5.97 -2.51 19.88
CA GLY A 125 6.20 -1.07 19.74
C GLY A 125 5.89 -0.31 21.03
N LYS A 126 6.54 0.85 21.22
CA LYS A 126 6.38 1.63 22.46
C LYS A 126 5.43 2.82 22.32
N GLY A 127 4.94 3.11 21.13
CA GLY A 127 3.98 4.19 20.87
C GLY A 127 4.49 5.60 21.25
N GLN A 128 5.79 5.82 21.25
CA GLN A 128 6.36 7.14 21.56
C GLN A 128 6.10 8.10 20.39
N PRO A 129 5.81 9.36 20.62
CA PRO A 129 5.70 10.34 19.55
C PRO A 129 7.07 10.68 18.97
N LEU A 130 7.11 11.07 17.70
CA LEU A 130 8.29 11.70 17.11
C LEU A 130 8.59 13.01 17.86
N THR A 131 9.85 13.27 18.14
CA THR A 131 10.30 14.47 18.88
C THR A 131 10.82 15.58 17.96
N LYS A 132 11.20 15.20 16.74
CA LYS A 132 11.66 16.10 15.68
C LYS A 132 10.88 15.82 14.40
N GLU A 133 10.66 16.87 13.61
CA GLU A 133 10.02 16.72 12.30
C GLU A 133 10.85 15.81 11.39
N PRO A 134 10.23 14.84 10.70
CA PRO A 134 10.87 14.05 9.66
C PRO A 134 11.43 14.93 8.53
N LEU A 135 12.41 14.39 7.80
CA LEU A 135 12.80 15.01 6.54
C LEU A 135 11.61 15.02 5.56
N PRO A 136 11.41 16.08 4.75
CA PRO A 136 10.40 16.07 3.72
C PRO A 136 10.59 14.91 2.72
N VAL A 137 9.50 14.36 2.19
CA VAL A 137 9.53 13.27 1.22
C VAL A 137 9.00 13.73 -0.13
N VAL A 138 9.72 13.44 -1.19
CA VAL A 138 9.27 13.52 -2.59
C VAL A 138 9.06 12.09 -3.08
N ALA A 139 7.86 11.76 -3.54
CA ALA A 139 7.46 10.43 -3.94
C ALA A 139 7.34 10.31 -5.47
N ILE A 140 8.02 9.34 -6.08
CA ILE A 140 7.96 9.04 -7.52
C ILE A 140 7.58 7.56 -7.63
N THR A 141 6.28 7.28 -7.79
CA THR A 141 5.80 5.90 -7.77
C THR A 141 6.00 5.20 -9.09
N THR A 142 6.47 3.94 -9.04
CA THR A 142 6.66 3.07 -10.22
C THR A 142 5.72 1.88 -10.23
N THR A 143 4.77 1.83 -9.29
CA THR A 143 3.77 0.76 -9.13
C THR A 143 2.41 1.37 -8.80
N ALA A 144 1.34 0.58 -8.91
CA ALA A 144 -0.02 1.02 -8.65
C ALA A 144 -0.73 0.03 -7.72
N GLY A 145 -0.59 0.20 -6.40
CA GLY A 145 -1.17 -0.69 -5.39
C GLY A 145 -1.42 0.03 -4.06
N THR A 146 -0.36 0.49 -3.39
CA THR A 146 -0.43 1.01 -2.02
C THR A 146 -1.03 2.41 -1.90
N GLY A 147 -0.92 3.24 -2.94
CA GLY A 147 -1.30 4.66 -2.85
C GLY A 147 -0.43 5.51 -1.91
N SER A 148 0.69 4.95 -1.44
CA SER A 148 1.56 5.58 -0.43
C SER A 148 2.19 6.90 -0.86
N GLU A 149 2.10 7.26 -2.14
CA GLU A 149 2.55 8.56 -2.64
C GLU A 149 1.67 9.75 -2.19
N VAL A 150 0.46 9.48 -1.67
CA VAL A 150 -0.50 10.53 -1.27
C VAL A 150 -1.02 10.40 0.16
N ASP A 151 -0.46 9.52 0.96
CA ASP A 151 -0.82 9.34 2.36
C ASP A 151 0.39 9.51 3.31
N GLN A 152 0.12 9.47 4.61
CA GLN A 152 1.12 9.61 5.68
C GLN A 152 1.52 8.28 6.32
N TRP A 153 1.17 7.16 5.70
CA TRP A 153 1.42 5.83 6.24
C TRP A 153 2.56 5.12 5.51
N GLY A 154 3.24 4.23 6.19
CA GLY A 154 4.18 3.28 5.64
C GLY A 154 4.16 2.00 6.46
N VAL A 155 4.48 0.88 5.86
CA VAL A 155 4.50 -0.43 6.54
C VAL A 155 5.92 -0.94 6.61
N VAL A 156 6.36 -1.34 7.81
CA VAL A 156 7.71 -1.85 8.07
C VAL A 156 7.62 -3.17 8.85
N THR A 157 8.50 -4.09 8.54
CA THR A 157 8.60 -5.39 9.21
C THR A 157 9.77 -5.38 10.20
N ASN A 158 9.49 -5.76 11.44
CA ASN A 158 10.53 -6.13 12.40
C ASN A 158 10.83 -7.62 12.24
N GLU A 159 11.97 -7.91 11.65
CA GLU A 159 12.44 -9.27 11.37
C GLU A 159 12.78 -10.07 12.63
N GLU A 160 13.05 -9.39 13.75
CA GLU A 160 13.38 -10.03 15.02
C GLU A 160 12.12 -10.57 15.73
N THR A 161 10.99 -9.85 15.62
CA THR A 161 9.74 -10.18 16.32
C THR A 161 8.66 -10.74 15.40
N ASN A 162 8.89 -10.75 14.08
CA ASN A 162 7.91 -11.09 13.05
C ASN A 162 6.65 -10.22 13.14
N GLU A 163 6.85 -8.91 13.28
CA GLU A 163 5.78 -7.92 13.32
C GLU A 163 5.86 -7.05 12.06
N LYS A 164 4.80 -7.03 11.26
CA LYS A 164 4.64 -6.13 10.12
C LYS A 164 3.54 -5.14 10.46
N MET A 165 3.90 -3.88 10.63
CA MET A 165 3.01 -2.86 11.18
C MET A 165 3.08 -1.55 10.41
N GLY A 166 1.98 -0.80 10.46
CA GLY A 166 1.91 0.57 9.96
C GLY A 166 2.70 1.53 10.85
N PHE A 167 3.53 2.36 10.22
CA PHE A 167 4.20 3.52 10.80
C PHE A 167 3.60 4.78 10.18
N GLY A 168 3.33 5.82 10.96
CA GLY A 168 2.83 7.07 10.41
C GLY A 168 1.76 7.75 11.26
N GLY A 169 0.80 8.39 10.56
CA GLY A 169 -0.24 9.20 11.21
C GLY A 169 0.19 10.63 11.53
N TYR A 170 1.39 11.04 11.10
CA TYR A 170 1.90 12.40 11.27
C TYR A 170 1.71 13.19 9.98
N ASP A 171 1.22 14.43 10.08
CA ASP A 171 1.03 15.31 8.92
C ASP A 171 2.35 15.56 8.14
N SER A 172 3.47 15.57 8.84
CA SER A 172 4.81 15.74 8.26
C SER A 172 5.33 14.54 7.46
N LEU A 173 4.65 13.38 7.50
CA LEU A 173 4.99 12.20 6.71
C LEU A 173 4.26 12.13 5.37
N TYR A 174 3.28 13.01 5.12
CA TYR A 174 2.78 13.16 3.75
C TYR A 174 3.91 13.59 2.81
N PRO A 175 4.08 12.95 1.64
CA PRO A 175 4.97 13.49 0.64
C PRO A 175 4.60 14.94 0.29
N VAL A 176 5.60 15.82 0.21
CA VAL A 176 5.38 17.23 -0.21
C VAL A 176 5.10 17.34 -1.71
N LEU A 177 5.60 16.37 -2.48
CA LEU A 177 5.41 16.23 -3.92
C LEU A 177 5.28 14.75 -4.25
N ALA A 178 4.29 14.42 -5.08
CA ALA A 178 4.10 13.08 -5.65
C ALA A 178 4.06 13.15 -7.18
N ILE A 179 4.86 12.32 -7.84
CA ILE A 179 4.84 12.10 -9.30
C ILE A 179 4.25 10.71 -9.54
N VAL A 180 3.12 10.68 -10.21
CA VAL A 180 2.45 9.46 -10.68
C VAL A 180 2.50 9.44 -12.20
N ASP A 181 3.53 8.76 -12.72
CA ASP A 181 3.80 8.62 -14.14
C ASP A 181 3.51 7.18 -14.58
N PRO A 182 2.38 6.93 -15.28
CA PRO A 182 2.02 5.59 -15.72
C PRO A 182 3.05 4.93 -16.67
N GLU A 183 3.92 5.71 -17.32
CA GLU A 183 5.00 5.14 -18.13
C GLU A 183 6.00 4.34 -17.30
N LEU A 184 6.24 4.73 -16.06
CA LEU A 184 7.10 3.99 -15.13
C LEU A 184 6.53 2.62 -14.73
N MET A 185 5.23 2.42 -14.94
CA MET A 185 4.52 1.18 -14.57
C MET A 185 4.44 0.18 -15.73
N LYS A 186 4.83 0.57 -16.97
CA LYS A 186 4.78 -0.34 -18.15
C LYS A 186 5.65 -1.58 -17.99
N SER A 187 6.76 -1.45 -17.28
CA SER A 187 7.71 -2.54 -17.08
C SER A 187 7.32 -3.53 -15.96
N VAL A 188 6.24 -3.25 -15.22
CA VAL A 188 5.75 -4.12 -14.16
C VAL A 188 5.20 -5.41 -14.77
N PRO A 189 5.72 -6.61 -14.37
CA PRO A 189 5.22 -7.88 -14.88
C PRO A 189 3.72 -8.09 -14.60
N ALA A 190 3.03 -8.83 -15.46
CA ALA A 190 1.59 -9.09 -15.38
C ALA A 190 1.14 -9.55 -13.99
N THR A 191 1.87 -10.51 -13.40
CA THR A 191 1.57 -11.03 -12.06
C THR A 191 1.63 -9.94 -10.98
N PHE A 192 2.66 -9.11 -11.00
CA PHE A 192 2.78 -8.00 -10.04
C PHE A 192 1.79 -6.87 -10.34
N THR A 193 1.45 -6.64 -11.61
CA THR A 193 0.36 -5.71 -11.98
C THR A 193 -0.96 -6.18 -11.35
N ALA A 194 -1.26 -7.49 -11.39
CA ALA A 194 -2.45 -8.04 -10.74
C ALA A 194 -2.38 -7.84 -9.22
N TYR A 195 -1.28 -8.24 -8.56
CA TYR A 195 -1.15 -8.11 -7.11
C TYR A 195 -1.34 -6.66 -6.63
N GLN A 196 -0.72 -5.71 -7.31
CA GLN A 196 -0.83 -4.28 -6.99
C GLN A 196 -2.24 -3.74 -7.24
N GLY A 197 -2.87 -4.09 -8.38
CA GLY A 197 -4.23 -3.64 -8.66
C GLY A 197 -5.26 -4.20 -7.68
N PHE A 198 -5.06 -5.43 -7.18
CA PHE A 198 -5.89 -5.98 -6.11
C PHE A 198 -5.62 -5.31 -4.76
N ASP A 199 -4.39 -4.92 -4.46
CA ASP A 199 -4.04 -4.14 -3.28
C ASP A 199 -4.80 -2.79 -3.27
N ALA A 200 -4.76 -2.04 -4.37
CA ALA A 200 -5.55 -0.81 -4.53
C ALA A 200 -7.08 -1.07 -4.42
N LEU A 201 -7.56 -2.20 -4.95
CA LEU A 201 -8.95 -2.62 -4.79
C LEU A 201 -9.31 -2.82 -3.31
N PHE A 202 -8.49 -3.57 -2.57
CA PHE A 202 -8.78 -3.89 -1.17
C PHE A 202 -8.66 -2.67 -0.26
N HIS A 203 -7.69 -1.79 -0.45
CA HIS A 203 -7.69 -0.48 0.23
C HIS A 203 -9.03 0.25 0.06
N SER A 204 -9.57 0.26 -1.16
CA SER A 204 -10.82 0.95 -1.47
C SER A 204 -12.04 0.21 -0.92
N THR A 205 -12.12 -1.13 -1.06
CA THR A 205 -13.26 -1.92 -0.57
C THR A 205 -13.30 -1.94 0.96
N GLU A 206 -12.16 -2.08 1.62
CA GLU A 206 -12.07 -2.01 3.07
C GLU A 206 -12.48 -0.63 3.60
N CYS A 207 -11.91 0.44 3.05
CA CYS A 207 -12.30 1.80 3.43
C CYS A 207 -13.79 2.09 3.16
N TYR A 208 -14.38 1.46 2.14
CA TYR A 208 -15.79 1.61 1.82
C TYR A 208 -16.70 0.91 2.84
N ILE A 209 -16.35 -0.33 3.28
CA ILE A 209 -17.15 -1.04 4.30
C ILE A 209 -16.78 -0.66 5.73
N SER A 210 -15.75 0.12 5.94
CA SER A 210 -15.22 0.50 7.26
C SER A 210 -16.25 1.23 8.12
N ALA A 211 -16.21 1.03 9.42
CA ALA A 211 -16.95 1.83 10.40
C ALA A 211 -16.59 3.33 10.35
N ALA A 212 -15.41 3.67 9.80
CA ALA A 212 -14.94 5.04 9.60
C ALA A 212 -15.40 5.64 8.26
N ALA A 213 -16.12 4.89 7.41
CA ALA A 213 -16.57 5.35 6.11
C ALA A 213 -17.49 6.58 6.19
N ASN A 214 -17.37 7.46 5.23
CA ASN A 214 -18.14 8.69 5.13
C ASN A 214 -18.39 9.06 3.66
N MET A 215 -19.26 10.03 3.39
CA MET A 215 -19.63 10.40 2.01
C MET A 215 -18.43 10.75 1.12
N MET A 216 -17.38 11.35 1.68
CA MET A 216 -16.19 11.72 0.92
C MET A 216 -15.32 10.49 0.63
N SER A 217 -15.11 9.61 1.61
CA SER A 217 -14.42 8.35 1.41
C SER A 217 -15.14 7.44 0.41
N ASP A 218 -16.48 7.40 0.49
CA ASP A 218 -17.31 6.60 -0.41
C ASP A 218 -17.12 7.00 -1.89
N MET A 219 -17.03 8.29 -2.17
CA MET A 219 -16.77 8.82 -3.51
C MET A 219 -15.42 8.36 -4.08
N TYR A 220 -14.35 8.46 -3.29
CA TYR A 220 -13.03 8.00 -3.72
C TYR A 220 -12.97 6.47 -3.88
N ALA A 221 -13.52 5.74 -2.90
CA ALA A 221 -13.51 4.28 -2.91
C ALA A 221 -14.26 3.70 -4.12
N LEU A 222 -15.49 4.12 -4.37
CA LEU A 222 -16.28 3.59 -5.50
C LEU A 222 -15.63 3.93 -6.84
N THR A 223 -15.08 5.13 -7.01
CA THR A 223 -14.37 5.50 -8.24
C THR A 223 -13.12 4.64 -8.43
N ALA A 224 -12.36 4.35 -7.37
CA ALA A 224 -11.20 3.46 -7.46
C ALA A 224 -11.63 2.03 -7.82
N ILE A 225 -12.66 1.49 -7.18
CA ILE A 225 -13.20 0.14 -7.46
C ILE A 225 -13.65 0.02 -8.92
N GLU A 226 -14.34 1.03 -9.46
CA GLU A 226 -14.78 1.06 -10.85
C GLU A 226 -13.61 1.03 -11.84
N ASN A 227 -12.57 1.84 -11.58
CA ASN A 227 -11.37 1.87 -12.43
C ASN A 227 -10.61 0.54 -12.39
N VAL A 228 -10.45 -0.08 -11.21
CA VAL A 228 -9.85 -1.41 -11.09
C VAL A 228 -10.70 -2.46 -11.83
N GLY A 229 -12.02 -2.49 -11.58
CA GLY A 229 -12.93 -3.44 -12.21
C GLY A 229 -12.91 -3.39 -13.73
N THR A 230 -12.78 -2.20 -14.30
CA THR A 230 -12.79 -1.98 -15.75
C THR A 230 -11.44 -2.24 -16.40
N TYR A 231 -10.34 -1.79 -15.78
CA TYR A 231 -9.06 -1.68 -16.47
C TYR A 231 -7.98 -2.66 -15.99
N LEU A 232 -8.07 -3.23 -14.77
CA LEU A 232 -6.99 -4.07 -14.25
C LEU A 232 -6.71 -5.29 -15.13
N ALA A 233 -7.74 -6.02 -15.56
CA ALA A 233 -7.54 -7.20 -16.42
C ALA A 233 -6.92 -6.84 -17.78
N ARG A 234 -7.18 -5.64 -18.32
CA ARG A 234 -6.53 -5.12 -19.53
C ARG A 234 -5.05 -4.82 -19.27
N ALA A 235 -4.73 -4.10 -18.17
CA ALA A 235 -3.37 -3.79 -17.79
C ALA A 235 -2.52 -5.05 -17.53
N VAL A 236 -3.13 -6.10 -16.95
CA VAL A 236 -2.47 -7.40 -16.73
C VAL A 236 -2.18 -8.11 -18.06
N LYS A 237 -3.15 -8.16 -18.98
CA LYS A 237 -3.00 -8.86 -20.28
C LYS A 237 -2.12 -8.09 -21.25
N HIS A 238 -2.19 -6.79 -21.23
CA HIS A 238 -1.56 -5.88 -22.19
C HIS A 238 -0.78 -4.81 -21.44
N GLY A 239 0.39 -5.15 -20.90
CA GLY A 239 1.21 -4.27 -20.05
C GLY A 239 1.57 -2.91 -20.66
N ASN A 240 1.50 -2.77 -22.00
CA ASN A 240 1.72 -1.53 -22.75
C ASN A 240 0.42 -0.75 -23.05
N ASP A 241 -0.73 -1.21 -22.61
CA ASP A 241 -2.01 -0.48 -22.74
C ASP A 241 -1.98 0.73 -21.80
N MET A 242 -1.61 1.90 -22.33
CA MET A 242 -1.43 3.12 -21.55
C MET A 242 -2.72 3.60 -20.90
N GLU A 243 -3.85 3.50 -21.60
CA GLU A 243 -5.16 3.85 -21.00
C GLU A 243 -5.43 3.00 -19.76
N ALA A 244 -5.22 1.69 -19.87
CA ALA A 244 -5.39 0.79 -18.72
C ALA A 244 -4.40 1.08 -17.60
N ARG A 245 -3.13 1.40 -17.91
CA ARG A 245 -2.13 1.80 -16.92
C ARG A 245 -2.50 3.10 -16.21
N GLU A 246 -2.96 4.10 -16.93
CA GLU A 246 -3.39 5.39 -16.37
C GLU A 246 -4.58 5.20 -15.42
N HIS A 247 -5.58 4.43 -15.81
CA HIS A 247 -6.75 4.18 -14.95
C HIS A 247 -6.39 3.36 -13.70
N VAL A 248 -5.51 2.36 -13.80
CA VAL A 248 -5.06 1.61 -12.62
C VAL A 248 -4.16 2.47 -11.72
N ALA A 249 -3.30 3.33 -12.28
CA ALA A 249 -2.52 4.31 -11.53
C ALA A 249 -3.42 5.32 -10.81
N PHE A 250 -4.48 5.80 -11.49
CA PHE A 250 -5.46 6.69 -10.90
C PHE A 250 -6.22 6.01 -9.74
N ALA A 251 -6.66 4.76 -9.92
CA ALA A 251 -7.29 3.99 -8.85
C ALA A 251 -6.36 3.84 -7.62
N ASN A 252 -5.07 3.58 -7.83
CA ASN A 252 -4.06 3.53 -6.77
C ASN A 252 -3.98 4.86 -6.00
N THR A 253 -3.90 5.99 -6.69
CA THR A 253 -3.85 7.31 -6.04
C THR A 253 -5.14 7.60 -5.25
N LEU A 254 -6.31 7.20 -5.78
CA LEU A 254 -7.58 7.32 -5.06
C LEU A 254 -7.61 6.41 -3.83
N SER A 255 -7.07 5.19 -3.92
CA SER A 255 -7.00 4.26 -2.78
C SER A 255 -6.11 4.78 -1.65
N GLY A 256 -4.97 5.39 -1.97
CA GLY A 256 -4.15 6.11 -0.99
C GLY A 256 -4.90 7.30 -0.36
N THR A 257 -5.60 8.06 -1.20
CA THR A 257 -6.40 9.20 -0.73
C THR A 257 -7.52 8.78 0.22
N VAL A 258 -8.23 7.69 -0.06
CA VAL A 258 -9.34 7.23 0.79
C VAL A 258 -8.87 6.79 2.18
N MET A 259 -7.68 6.19 2.30
CA MET A 259 -7.09 5.82 3.58
C MET A 259 -6.81 7.01 4.50
N THR A 260 -6.68 8.22 3.95
CA THR A 260 -6.46 9.44 4.76
C THR A 260 -7.74 9.99 5.40
N ILE A 261 -8.92 9.52 5.03
CA ILE A 261 -10.23 9.99 5.50
C ILE A 261 -11.16 8.87 5.95
N SER A 262 -10.75 7.63 5.78
CA SER A 262 -11.36 6.42 6.31
C SER A 262 -10.24 5.54 6.87
N ALA A 263 -10.49 4.26 7.06
CA ALA A 263 -9.47 3.32 7.51
C ALA A 263 -9.70 1.96 6.83
N CYS A 264 -8.61 1.24 6.57
CA CYS A 264 -8.71 -0.17 6.23
C CYS A 264 -9.33 -0.96 7.38
N THR A 265 -9.74 -2.16 7.10
CA THR A 265 -10.30 -3.12 8.04
C THR A 265 -9.30 -4.25 8.31
N SER A 266 -9.73 -5.32 8.95
CA SER A 266 -8.82 -6.37 9.41
C SER A 266 -8.25 -7.27 8.30
N GLU A 267 -8.68 -7.17 7.05
CA GLU A 267 -8.09 -7.93 5.92
C GLU A 267 -6.59 -7.66 5.81
N HIS A 268 -6.21 -6.36 5.78
CA HIS A 268 -4.81 -5.96 5.75
C HIS A 268 -4.03 -6.45 6.96
N SER A 269 -4.61 -6.38 8.17
CA SER A 269 -3.96 -6.89 9.37
C SER A 269 -3.71 -8.40 9.30
N MET A 270 -4.67 -9.16 8.79
CA MET A 270 -4.53 -10.61 8.60
C MET A 270 -3.45 -10.93 7.55
N GLU A 271 -3.38 -10.19 6.45
CA GLU A 271 -2.30 -10.37 5.47
C GLU A 271 -0.93 -10.02 6.05
N HIS A 272 -0.84 -8.91 6.80
CA HIS A 272 0.41 -8.51 7.45
C HIS A 272 0.97 -9.61 8.34
N ALA A 273 0.11 -10.32 9.07
CA ALA A 273 0.54 -11.47 9.86
C ALA A 273 1.09 -12.62 8.99
N MET A 274 0.50 -12.87 7.81
CA MET A 274 1.02 -13.89 6.89
C MET A 274 2.41 -13.52 6.37
N SER A 275 2.58 -12.30 5.85
CA SER A 275 3.84 -11.84 5.27
C SER A 275 4.91 -11.51 6.33
N ALA A 276 4.55 -11.20 7.57
CA ALA A 276 5.50 -11.09 8.68
C ALA A 276 6.27 -12.39 8.94
N TYR A 277 5.60 -13.54 8.82
CA TYR A 277 6.22 -14.86 8.93
C TYR A 277 6.77 -15.39 7.59
N ARG A 278 6.40 -14.78 6.47
CA ARG A 278 6.77 -15.21 5.11
C ARG A 278 7.17 -13.99 4.27
N GLN A 279 8.36 -13.48 4.54
CA GLN A 279 8.94 -12.30 3.88
C GLN A 279 8.85 -12.33 2.35
N GLN A 280 8.93 -13.54 1.75
CA GLN A 280 8.83 -13.73 0.31
C GLN A 280 7.40 -13.68 -0.23
N LEU A 281 6.37 -13.63 0.64
CA LEU A 281 4.98 -13.52 0.22
C LEU A 281 4.72 -12.09 -0.29
N PRO A 282 4.40 -11.89 -1.58
CA PRO A 282 3.99 -10.58 -2.06
C PRO A 282 2.69 -10.17 -1.38
N HIS A 283 2.64 -8.94 -0.87
CA HIS A 283 1.51 -8.42 -0.10
C HIS A 283 0.15 -8.61 -0.80
N GLY A 284 0.02 -8.14 -2.04
CA GLY A 284 -1.23 -8.31 -2.80
C GLY A 284 -1.61 -9.77 -3.07
N ALA A 285 -0.63 -10.69 -3.14
CA ALA A 285 -0.93 -12.12 -3.25
C ALA A 285 -1.57 -12.66 -1.96
N GLY A 286 -1.07 -12.24 -0.81
CA GLY A 286 -1.64 -12.59 0.50
C GLY A 286 -3.07 -12.11 0.64
N LEU A 287 -3.34 -10.84 0.32
CA LEU A 287 -4.69 -10.27 0.31
C LEU A 287 -5.63 -11.07 -0.62
N ILE A 288 -5.22 -11.33 -1.86
CA ILE A 288 -6.04 -12.10 -2.82
C ILE A 288 -6.43 -13.46 -2.25
N MET A 289 -5.51 -14.15 -1.58
CA MET A 289 -5.76 -15.49 -1.05
C MET A 289 -6.84 -15.52 0.03
N ILE A 290 -6.91 -14.50 0.89
CA ILE A 290 -7.88 -14.46 1.99
C ILE A 290 -9.17 -13.70 1.64
N SER A 291 -9.14 -12.80 0.65
CA SER A 291 -10.20 -11.84 0.36
C SER A 291 -11.59 -12.44 0.21
N LYS A 292 -11.71 -13.54 -0.56
CA LYS A 292 -13.01 -14.18 -0.82
C LYS A 292 -13.70 -14.59 0.49
N GLU A 293 -12.99 -15.29 1.35
CA GLU A 293 -13.56 -15.80 2.62
C GLU A 293 -13.71 -14.69 3.65
N TYR A 294 -12.85 -13.67 3.61
CA TYR A 294 -12.95 -12.48 4.43
C TYR A 294 -14.26 -11.70 4.14
N TYR A 295 -14.51 -11.32 2.89
CA TYR A 295 -15.75 -10.62 2.54
C TYR A 295 -16.99 -11.50 2.67
N GLN A 296 -16.86 -12.83 2.38
CA GLN A 296 -17.96 -13.77 2.58
C GLN A 296 -18.42 -13.83 4.03
N TYR A 297 -17.53 -13.60 5.00
CA TYR A 297 -17.90 -13.53 6.42
C TYR A 297 -18.91 -12.40 6.69
N PHE A 298 -18.67 -11.21 6.16
CA PHE A 298 -19.58 -10.07 6.35
C PHE A 298 -20.87 -10.21 5.53
N VAL A 299 -20.78 -10.72 4.32
CA VAL A 299 -21.96 -11.02 3.50
C VAL A 299 -22.89 -12.01 4.21
N ALA A 300 -22.33 -13.09 4.79
CA ALA A 300 -23.12 -14.08 5.53
C ALA A 300 -23.72 -13.53 6.84
N LYS A 301 -23.20 -12.43 7.35
CA LYS A 301 -23.71 -11.73 8.54
C LYS A 301 -24.75 -10.65 8.20
N HIS A 302 -24.97 -10.39 6.92
CA HIS A 302 -25.88 -9.33 6.44
C HIS A 302 -25.56 -7.96 7.05
N VAL A 303 -24.28 -7.66 7.20
CA VAL A 303 -23.81 -6.32 7.60
C VAL A 303 -23.41 -5.54 6.37
N CYS A 304 -23.85 -4.31 6.25
CA CYS A 304 -23.60 -3.40 5.14
C CYS A 304 -23.94 -3.95 3.74
N ASP A 305 -25.03 -4.71 3.59
CA ASP A 305 -25.47 -5.35 2.33
C ASP A 305 -25.54 -4.37 1.15
N ASP A 306 -26.08 -3.18 1.35
CA ASP A 306 -26.15 -2.14 0.31
C ASP A 306 -24.75 -1.75 -0.20
N ARG A 307 -23.73 -1.72 0.67
CA ARG A 307 -22.37 -1.41 0.27
C ARG A 307 -21.76 -2.49 -0.59
N PHE A 308 -22.02 -3.76 -0.30
CA PHE A 308 -21.60 -4.87 -1.16
C PHE A 308 -22.28 -4.83 -2.53
N ILE A 309 -23.57 -4.50 -2.59
CA ILE A 309 -24.29 -4.32 -3.86
C ILE A 309 -23.67 -3.17 -4.67
N HIS A 310 -23.35 -2.04 -4.03
CA HIS A 310 -22.71 -0.91 -4.70
C HIS A 310 -21.33 -1.27 -5.25
N MET A 311 -20.51 -2.00 -4.49
CA MET A 311 -19.21 -2.48 -4.95
C MET A 311 -19.32 -3.46 -6.12
N ALA A 312 -20.34 -4.34 -6.12
CA ALA A 312 -20.61 -5.24 -7.25
C ALA A 312 -20.93 -4.44 -8.53
N LYS A 313 -21.75 -3.38 -8.40
CA LYS A 313 -22.05 -2.47 -9.52
C LYS A 313 -20.81 -1.72 -10.00
N ALA A 314 -19.98 -1.22 -9.10
CA ALA A 314 -18.73 -0.56 -9.44
C ALA A 314 -17.76 -1.52 -10.15
N LEU A 315 -17.73 -2.80 -9.79
CA LEU A 315 -16.97 -3.84 -10.49
C LEU A 315 -17.57 -4.26 -11.85
N GLY A 316 -18.72 -3.68 -12.25
CA GLY A 316 -19.33 -3.85 -13.57
C GLY A 316 -20.59 -4.68 -13.63
N MET A 317 -21.16 -5.17 -12.51
CA MET A 317 -22.48 -5.86 -12.49
C MET A 317 -23.58 -4.84 -12.20
N GLN A 318 -24.02 -4.10 -13.23
CA GLN A 318 -24.99 -3.01 -13.08
C GLN A 318 -26.36 -3.44 -12.52
N ASP A 319 -26.75 -4.69 -12.74
CA ASP A 319 -27.99 -5.32 -12.26
C ASP A 319 -27.84 -6.04 -10.91
N ALA A 320 -26.70 -5.87 -10.20
CA ALA A 320 -26.46 -6.45 -8.88
C ALA A 320 -27.58 -6.08 -7.89
N LYS A 321 -28.07 -7.07 -7.14
CA LYS A 321 -29.21 -6.95 -6.21
C LYS A 321 -28.93 -7.56 -4.85
N GLU A 322 -27.92 -8.41 -4.75
CA GLU A 322 -27.60 -9.16 -3.55
C GLU A 322 -26.13 -8.92 -3.15
N PRO A 323 -25.79 -8.91 -1.86
CA PRO A 323 -24.41 -8.72 -1.41
C PRO A 323 -23.45 -9.80 -1.94
N GLN A 324 -23.96 -11.00 -2.24
CA GLN A 324 -23.19 -12.10 -2.84
C GLN A 324 -22.68 -11.78 -4.25
N ASP A 325 -23.31 -10.83 -4.94
CA ASP A 325 -22.88 -10.38 -6.28
C ASP A 325 -21.46 -9.78 -6.24
N PHE A 326 -21.10 -9.12 -5.13
CA PHE A 326 -19.72 -8.64 -4.96
C PHE A 326 -18.69 -9.79 -4.96
N ILE A 327 -18.96 -10.85 -4.21
CA ILE A 327 -18.08 -12.05 -4.19
C ILE A 327 -17.94 -12.65 -5.58
N THR A 328 -19.07 -12.71 -6.32
CA THR A 328 -19.09 -13.20 -7.71
C THR A 328 -18.19 -12.35 -8.60
N MET A 329 -18.26 -11.01 -8.50
CA MET A 329 -17.45 -10.10 -9.30
C MET A 329 -15.96 -10.11 -8.87
N LEU A 330 -15.68 -10.20 -7.58
CA LEU A 330 -14.32 -10.34 -7.06
C LEU A 330 -13.64 -11.59 -7.65
N VAL A 331 -14.29 -12.75 -7.56
CA VAL A 331 -13.76 -14.00 -8.12
C VAL A 331 -13.62 -13.94 -9.64
N LYS A 332 -14.57 -13.30 -10.34
CA LYS A 332 -14.49 -13.08 -11.79
C LYS A 332 -13.26 -12.24 -12.16
N LEU A 333 -12.97 -11.18 -11.42
CA LEU A 333 -11.80 -10.33 -11.64
C LEU A 333 -10.50 -11.10 -11.33
N GLN A 334 -10.44 -11.85 -10.23
CA GLN A 334 -9.29 -12.71 -9.91
C GLN A 334 -9.00 -13.72 -11.05
N LYS A 335 -10.02 -14.36 -11.60
CA LYS A 335 -9.89 -15.25 -12.76
C LYS A 335 -9.40 -14.52 -14.00
N ALA A 336 -9.95 -13.34 -14.29
CA ALA A 336 -9.57 -12.53 -15.45
C ALA A 336 -8.10 -12.06 -15.39
N CYS A 337 -7.58 -11.87 -14.18
CA CYS A 337 -6.18 -11.49 -13.92
C CYS A 337 -5.24 -12.70 -13.71
N GLY A 338 -5.76 -13.95 -13.76
CA GLY A 338 -4.95 -15.16 -13.60
C GLY A 338 -4.43 -15.44 -12.19
N VAL A 339 -5.10 -14.89 -11.15
CA VAL A 339 -4.65 -14.99 -9.74
C VAL A 339 -5.65 -15.72 -8.83
N ALA A 340 -6.69 -16.33 -9.39
CA ALA A 340 -7.72 -17.03 -8.61
C ALA A 340 -7.22 -18.31 -7.94
N GLU A 341 -6.12 -18.89 -8.41
CA GLU A 341 -5.60 -20.19 -7.97
C GLU A 341 -4.34 -20.08 -7.08
N LEU A 342 -4.07 -18.89 -6.53
CA LEU A 342 -2.98 -18.69 -5.57
C LEU A 342 -3.18 -19.57 -4.33
N LYS A 343 -2.07 -20.13 -3.81
CA LYS A 343 -2.10 -21.05 -2.67
C LYS A 343 -1.17 -20.59 -1.57
N MET A 344 -1.66 -20.61 -0.34
CA MET A 344 -0.84 -20.34 0.85
C MET A 344 0.30 -21.35 1.00
N SER A 345 0.06 -22.61 0.60
CA SER A 345 1.05 -23.69 0.66
C SER A 345 2.26 -23.43 -0.23
N ASP A 346 2.10 -22.73 -1.37
CA ASP A 346 3.21 -22.39 -2.28
C ASP A 346 4.21 -21.40 -1.62
N TYR A 347 3.77 -20.67 -0.60
CA TYR A 347 4.60 -19.77 0.22
C TYR A 347 5.03 -20.40 1.55
N GLY A 348 4.82 -21.71 1.72
CA GLY A 348 5.22 -22.45 2.93
C GLY A 348 4.36 -22.20 4.16
N ILE A 349 3.19 -21.55 4.02
CA ILE A 349 2.22 -21.39 5.10
C ILE A 349 1.55 -22.74 5.37
N GLN A 350 1.41 -23.11 6.64
CA GLN A 350 0.81 -24.36 7.08
C GLN A 350 -0.39 -24.12 7.99
N ARG A 351 -1.35 -25.07 7.99
CA ARG A 351 -2.60 -24.96 8.79
C ARG A 351 -2.36 -24.78 10.29
N ASN A 352 -1.32 -25.40 10.84
CA ASN A 352 -0.98 -25.27 12.27
C ASN A 352 -0.41 -23.88 12.65
N GLU A 353 -0.25 -22.97 11.69
CA GLU A 353 0.23 -21.60 11.92
C GLU A 353 -0.91 -20.59 12.03
N PHE A 354 -2.15 -20.95 11.68
CA PHE A 354 -3.27 -20.00 11.61
C PHE A 354 -3.61 -19.37 12.96
N ASP A 355 -3.52 -20.13 14.03
CA ASP A 355 -3.76 -19.60 15.38
C ASP A 355 -2.75 -18.50 15.74
N LYS A 356 -1.44 -18.75 15.48
CA LYS A 356 -0.41 -17.72 15.75
C LYS A 356 -0.54 -16.51 14.83
N MET A 357 -0.95 -16.71 13.56
CA MET A 357 -1.15 -15.61 12.60
C MET A 357 -2.37 -14.77 13.01
N ALA A 358 -3.48 -15.38 13.41
CA ALA A 358 -4.65 -14.68 13.92
C ALA A 358 -4.33 -13.87 15.20
N LYS A 359 -3.51 -14.44 16.09
CA LYS A 359 -3.02 -13.73 17.29
C LYS A 359 -2.14 -12.54 16.89
N ASN A 360 -1.15 -12.74 16.03
CA ASN A 360 -0.24 -11.69 15.54
C ASN A 360 -1.02 -10.53 14.92
N ALA A 361 -1.95 -10.81 13.99
CA ALA A 361 -2.78 -9.79 13.35
C ALA A 361 -3.50 -8.90 14.39
N ARG A 362 -4.07 -9.49 15.41
CA ARG A 362 -4.83 -8.77 16.43
C ARG A 362 -3.95 -7.99 17.42
N GLU A 363 -2.75 -8.46 17.68
CA GLU A 363 -1.80 -7.81 18.61
C GLU A 363 -1.02 -6.68 17.94
N THR A 364 -0.67 -6.83 16.65
CA THR A 364 0.13 -5.85 15.92
C THR A 364 -0.70 -4.71 15.36
N MET A 365 -1.82 -5.00 14.68
CA MET A 365 -2.66 -4.02 14.02
C MET A 365 -4.14 -4.14 14.46
N GLY A 366 -4.36 -4.36 15.75
CA GLY A 366 -5.69 -4.52 16.35
C GLY A 366 -6.64 -3.34 16.10
N GLY A 367 -6.12 -2.15 15.84
CA GLY A 367 -6.90 -0.97 15.48
C GLY A 367 -7.75 -1.17 14.21
N LEU A 368 -7.26 -1.94 13.23
CA LEU A 368 -8.01 -2.22 12.00
C LEU A 368 -9.25 -3.08 12.25
N PHE A 369 -9.20 -3.98 13.25
CA PHE A 369 -10.37 -4.76 13.67
C PHE A 369 -11.49 -3.90 14.30
N MET A 370 -11.15 -2.72 14.82
CA MET A 370 -12.14 -1.76 15.31
C MET A 370 -12.88 -1.04 14.17
N CYS A 371 -12.32 -1.11 12.97
CA CYS A 371 -12.89 -0.52 11.76
C CYS A 371 -13.77 -1.52 10.97
N ASP A 372 -13.77 -2.79 11.34
CA ASP A 372 -14.63 -3.80 10.72
C ASP A 372 -16.12 -3.43 10.84
N PRO A 373 -16.96 -3.74 9.85
CA PRO A 373 -18.40 -3.46 9.92
C PRO A 373 -19.12 -4.24 11.00
N CYS A 374 -18.55 -5.35 11.46
CA CYS A 374 -18.94 -6.04 12.68
C CYS A 374 -17.73 -6.76 13.31
N LYS A 375 -17.86 -7.13 14.57
CA LYS A 375 -16.77 -7.78 15.31
C LYS A 375 -16.33 -9.09 14.63
N LEU A 376 -15.03 -9.17 14.35
CA LEU A 376 -14.33 -10.38 13.89
C LEU A 376 -13.51 -10.94 15.07
N SER A 377 -13.83 -12.12 15.57
CA SER A 377 -13.12 -12.75 16.70
C SER A 377 -11.81 -13.42 16.25
N HIS A 378 -11.00 -13.87 17.21
CA HIS A 378 -9.81 -14.66 16.94
C HIS A 378 -10.17 -15.95 16.17
N GLU A 379 -11.19 -16.65 16.63
CA GLU A 379 -11.67 -17.90 16.02
C GLU A 379 -12.22 -17.67 14.59
N ASP A 380 -12.80 -16.49 14.33
CA ASP A 380 -13.26 -16.15 13.00
C ASP A 380 -12.07 -15.91 12.04
N CYS A 381 -11.00 -15.27 12.51
CA CYS A 381 -9.76 -15.10 11.73
C CYS A 381 -9.17 -16.48 11.37
N VAL A 382 -9.07 -17.39 12.34
CA VAL A 382 -8.58 -18.76 12.09
C VAL A 382 -9.43 -19.47 11.04
N LYS A 383 -10.78 -19.38 11.15
CA LYS A 383 -11.70 -19.98 10.16
C LYS A 383 -11.56 -19.37 8.77
N ILE A 384 -11.31 -18.06 8.65
CA ILE A 384 -11.06 -17.41 7.37
C ILE A 384 -9.79 -17.97 6.74
N TYR A 385 -8.68 -18.09 7.50
CA TYR A 385 -7.46 -18.72 7.01
C TYR A 385 -7.69 -20.18 6.59
N GLU A 386 -8.40 -20.96 7.41
CA GLU A 386 -8.71 -22.37 7.12
C GLU A 386 -9.48 -22.56 5.81
N LYS A 387 -10.51 -21.72 5.57
CA LYS A 387 -11.33 -21.76 4.36
C LYS A 387 -10.56 -21.26 3.14
N SER A 388 -9.65 -20.32 3.33
CA SER A 388 -8.79 -19.76 2.28
C SER A 388 -7.62 -20.65 1.92
N TYR A 389 -7.29 -21.65 2.75
CA TYR A 389 -6.11 -22.50 2.56
C TYR A 389 -6.26 -23.44 1.37
N ARG A 390 -5.28 -23.38 0.50
CA ARG A 390 -5.11 -24.29 -0.63
C ARG A 390 -3.68 -24.79 -0.69
#